data_38418ecc151697d3344ecb28e2300545
#
_entry.id   38418ecc151697d3344ecb28e2300545
#
_cell.length_a   1.000
_cell.length_b   1.000
_cell.length_c   1.000
_cell.angle_alpha   90.00
_cell.angle_beta   90.00
_cell.angle_gamma   90.00
#
_symmetry.space_group_name_H-M   'P 1'
#
loop_
_entity.id
_entity.type
_entity.pdbx_description
1 polymer ?
#
loop_
_entity_poly.entity_id
_entity_poly.type
_entity_poly.pdbx_seq_one_letter_code
_entity_poly.pdbx_strand_id
1 'polypeptide(L)'
;MNEQKKYEFTGKIKTIFGIEFKQIRAIINFGCVVAGEIGGWIECEENLSQSGNAWVSGNAWVSGNARVYGNAWVSGNARVSGNAEVENNNDYMVVGGAGRYDRFTTFFKCRDKAIKVVCGCFFGTIIEFRAKVKETHKGNKHERVYLAMADMAELQIGNDEVEK
;
A
#
# COMPACT_ATOMS: atom_id res chain seq x y z
N MET A 1 8.17 7.72 -29.70
CA MET A 1 7.21 6.62 -29.63
C MET A 1 6.33 6.78 -28.41
N ASN A 2 5.03 6.86 -28.64
CA ASN A 2 4.08 6.93 -27.53
C ASN A 2 3.95 5.53 -26.93
N GLU A 3 4.40 5.35 -25.71
CA GLU A 3 4.11 4.13 -24.95
C GLU A 3 2.60 4.03 -24.80
N GLN A 4 2.06 2.87 -25.08
CA GLN A 4 0.64 2.62 -24.93
C GLN A 4 0.28 2.66 -23.45
N LYS A 5 -0.53 3.62 -23.06
CA LYS A 5 -1.03 3.71 -21.68
C LYS A 5 -1.99 2.54 -21.42
N LYS A 6 -1.93 1.97 -20.21
CA LYS A 6 -2.85 0.92 -19.79
C LYS A 6 -4.02 1.44 -18.97
N TYR A 7 -3.90 2.65 -18.41
CA TYR A 7 -4.96 3.29 -17.64
C TYR A 7 -5.00 4.80 -17.90
N GLU A 8 -6.11 5.40 -17.54
CA GLU A 8 -6.32 6.84 -17.56
C GLU A 8 -7.04 7.27 -16.27
N PHE A 9 -7.10 8.56 -16.01
CA PHE A 9 -7.89 9.10 -14.91
C PHE A 9 -9.36 9.21 -15.33
N THR A 10 -10.28 8.86 -14.41
CA THR A 10 -11.73 8.94 -14.69
C THR A 10 -12.28 10.36 -14.63
N GLY A 11 -11.53 11.28 -14.02
CA GLY A 11 -12.01 12.62 -13.70
C GLY A 11 -12.53 12.76 -12.27
N LYS A 12 -12.77 11.64 -11.58
CA LYS A 12 -13.14 11.67 -10.15
C LYS A 12 -11.93 11.95 -9.29
N ILE A 13 -12.09 12.86 -8.34
CA ILE A 13 -11.05 13.32 -7.43
C ILE A 13 -11.59 13.23 -6.01
N LYS A 14 -10.75 12.87 -5.06
CA LYS A 14 -11.03 12.99 -3.63
C LYS A 14 -9.80 13.56 -2.92
N THR A 15 -10.03 14.32 -1.87
CA THR A 15 -8.96 14.89 -1.04
C THR A 15 -8.95 14.23 0.32
N ILE A 16 -7.81 13.67 0.71
CA ILE A 16 -7.62 13.03 2.00
C ILE A 16 -6.36 13.62 2.63
N PHE A 17 -6.46 14.17 3.83
CA PHE A 17 -5.34 14.82 4.53
C PHE A 17 -4.60 15.85 3.67
N GLY A 18 -5.33 16.62 2.85
CA GLY A 18 -4.75 17.66 2.00
C GLY A 18 -4.13 17.13 0.70
N ILE A 19 -4.13 15.82 0.46
CA ILE A 19 -3.63 15.20 -0.76
C ILE A 19 -4.78 14.91 -1.69
N GLU A 20 -4.65 15.33 -2.95
CA GLU A 20 -5.63 15.07 -3.99
C GLU A 20 -5.35 13.73 -4.67
N PHE A 21 -6.31 12.81 -4.59
CA PHE A 21 -6.26 11.50 -5.24
C PHE A 21 -7.17 11.46 -6.45
N LYS A 22 -6.71 10.83 -7.51
CA LYS A 22 -7.41 10.66 -8.78
C LYS A 22 -7.74 9.19 -8.99
N GLN A 23 -8.98 8.90 -9.33
CA GLN A 23 -9.43 7.55 -9.64
C GLN A 23 -8.93 7.14 -11.02
N ILE A 24 -8.51 5.89 -11.18
CA ILE A 24 -8.02 5.33 -12.42
C ILE A 24 -9.03 4.38 -13.06
N ARG A 25 -8.90 4.22 -14.38
CA ARG A 25 -9.68 3.26 -15.18
C ARG A 25 -8.76 2.60 -16.20
N ALA A 26 -8.86 1.27 -16.33
CA ALA A 26 -8.11 0.54 -17.34
C ALA A 26 -8.64 0.86 -18.75
N ILE A 27 -7.74 1.05 -19.70
CA ILE A 27 -8.11 1.32 -21.10
C ILE A 27 -7.68 0.20 -22.04
N ILE A 28 -6.89 -0.76 -21.55
CA ILE A 28 -6.55 -2.00 -22.27
C ILE A 28 -6.70 -3.18 -21.30
N ASN A 29 -6.71 -4.40 -21.84
CA ASN A 29 -6.63 -5.62 -21.03
C ASN A 29 -5.15 -5.87 -20.65
N PHE A 30 -4.91 -6.20 -19.39
CA PHE A 30 -3.59 -6.61 -18.90
C PHE A 30 -3.75 -7.47 -17.64
N GLY A 31 -2.92 -8.51 -17.50
CA GLY A 31 -3.08 -9.44 -16.39
C GLY A 31 -4.52 -9.93 -16.27
N CYS A 32 -5.13 -9.75 -15.11
CA CYS A 32 -6.53 -10.09 -14.85
C CYS A 32 -7.47 -8.88 -14.97
N VAL A 33 -6.96 -7.73 -15.41
CA VAL A 33 -7.73 -6.49 -15.53
C VAL A 33 -8.28 -6.35 -16.94
N VAL A 34 -9.54 -5.99 -17.05
CA VAL A 34 -10.26 -5.82 -18.32
C VAL A 34 -10.42 -4.34 -18.62
N ALA A 35 -10.30 -3.96 -19.91
CA ALA A 35 -10.52 -2.57 -20.35
C ALA A 35 -11.89 -2.06 -19.88
N GLY A 36 -11.93 -0.85 -19.31
CA GLY A 36 -13.11 -0.24 -18.71
C GLY A 36 -13.23 -0.46 -17.20
N GLU A 37 -12.44 -1.35 -16.63
CA GLU A 37 -12.47 -1.62 -15.18
C GLU A 37 -12.00 -0.39 -14.38
N ILE A 38 -12.79 -0.02 -13.38
CA ILE A 38 -12.48 1.10 -12.50
C ILE A 38 -11.50 0.60 -11.42
N GLY A 39 -10.41 1.32 -11.26
CA GLY A 39 -9.40 1.02 -10.26
C GLY A 39 -9.53 1.87 -9.00
N GLY A 40 -8.45 1.90 -8.23
CA GLY A 40 -8.34 2.68 -7.02
C GLY A 40 -7.90 4.13 -7.27
N TRP A 41 -7.11 4.65 -6.36
CA TRP A 41 -6.78 6.06 -6.27
C TRP A 41 -5.28 6.29 -6.20
N ILE A 42 -4.77 7.18 -7.04
CA ILE A 42 -3.36 7.56 -7.02
C ILE A 42 -3.23 9.09 -7.00
N GLU A 43 -2.15 9.58 -6.40
CA GLU A 43 -1.86 11.02 -6.36
C GLU A 43 -1.35 11.52 -7.71
N CYS A 44 -0.47 10.75 -8.35
CA CYS A 44 0.13 11.09 -9.63
C CYS A 44 0.43 9.84 -10.46
N GLU A 45 0.72 10.02 -11.76
CA GLU A 45 1.00 8.88 -12.67
C GLU A 45 2.22 8.05 -12.24
N GLU A 46 3.19 8.67 -11.58
CA GLU A 46 4.39 7.99 -11.10
C GLU A 46 4.10 6.94 -10.02
N ASN A 47 2.95 7.02 -9.36
CA ASN A 47 2.57 6.05 -8.33
C ASN A 47 2.21 4.67 -8.89
N LEU A 48 1.84 4.56 -10.15
CA LEU A 48 1.47 3.29 -10.78
C LEU A 48 2.07 3.21 -12.18
N SER A 49 2.88 2.17 -12.42
CA SER A 49 3.51 1.96 -13.72
C SER A 49 2.48 1.73 -14.83
N GLN A 50 2.72 2.33 -15.98
CA GLN A 50 1.96 2.09 -17.21
C GLN A 50 2.35 0.78 -17.90
N SER A 51 3.47 0.17 -17.50
CA SER A 51 3.92 -1.12 -18.04
C SER A 51 3.64 -2.25 -17.04
N GLY A 52 3.75 -3.49 -17.49
CA GLY A 52 3.52 -4.66 -16.65
C GLY A 52 2.06 -4.84 -16.25
N ASN A 53 1.85 -5.66 -15.24
CA ASN A 53 0.50 -6.06 -14.78
C ASN A 53 0.07 -5.39 -13.47
N ALA A 54 0.86 -4.45 -12.95
CA ALA A 54 0.57 -3.79 -11.69
C ALA A 54 -0.76 -3.03 -11.75
N TRP A 55 -1.53 -3.10 -10.66
CA TRP A 55 -2.84 -2.45 -10.55
C TRP A 55 -3.11 -1.97 -9.13
N VAL A 56 -3.91 -0.93 -9.03
CA VAL A 56 -4.45 -0.41 -7.77
C VAL A 56 -5.97 -0.47 -7.88
N SER A 57 -6.63 -1.12 -6.93
CA SER A 57 -8.07 -1.36 -7.00
C SER A 57 -8.80 -1.09 -5.68
N GLY A 58 -10.13 -1.11 -5.73
CA GLY A 58 -10.98 -0.90 -4.56
C GLY A 58 -10.82 0.50 -3.97
N ASN A 59 -10.73 0.56 -2.67
CA ASN A 59 -10.54 1.80 -1.92
C ASN A 59 -9.04 2.10 -1.65
N ALA A 60 -8.14 1.31 -2.22
CA ALA A 60 -6.71 1.50 -2.05
C ALA A 60 -6.24 2.82 -2.66
N TRP A 61 -5.26 3.44 -2.02
CA TRP A 61 -4.66 4.66 -2.51
C TRP A 61 -3.15 4.67 -2.31
N VAL A 62 -2.49 5.27 -3.30
CA VAL A 62 -1.03 5.37 -3.36
C VAL A 62 -0.65 6.83 -3.51
N SER A 63 0.28 7.30 -2.70
CA SER A 63 0.67 8.71 -2.65
C SER A 63 2.18 8.90 -2.46
N GLY A 64 2.59 10.17 -2.44
CA GLY A 64 3.97 10.55 -2.24
C GLY A 64 4.87 10.04 -3.37
N ASN A 65 6.04 9.55 -3.02
CA ASN A 65 7.01 8.99 -3.95
C ASN A 65 6.88 7.47 -4.10
N ALA A 66 5.78 6.91 -3.61
CA ALA A 66 5.52 5.47 -3.70
C ALA A 66 5.32 5.03 -5.16
N ARG A 67 5.81 3.84 -5.46
CA ARG A 67 5.73 3.24 -6.80
C ARG A 67 5.19 1.83 -6.71
N VAL A 68 4.14 1.56 -7.49
CA VAL A 68 3.56 0.23 -7.68
C VAL A 68 3.84 -0.19 -9.12
N TYR A 69 4.51 -1.32 -9.31
CA TYR A 69 4.98 -1.77 -10.63
C TYR A 69 5.10 -3.30 -10.66
N GLY A 70 5.60 -3.84 -11.77
CA GLY A 70 5.75 -5.29 -11.95
C GLY A 70 4.40 -6.01 -11.97
N ASN A 71 4.22 -6.93 -11.05
CA ASN A 71 2.99 -7.74 -10.92
C ASN A 71 2.19 -7.41 -9.65
N ALA A 72 2.50 -6.32 -8.96
CA ALA A 72 1.83 -5.98 -7.72
C ALA A 72 0.39 -5.56 -7.94
N TRP A 73 -0.49 -6.04 -7.09
CA TRP A 73 -1.90 -5.63 -7.05
C TRP A 73 -2.23 -5.08 -5.66
N VAL A 74 -2.30 -3.76 -5.55
CA VAL A 74 -2.63 -3.07 -4.30
C VAL A 74 -4.14 -2.88 -4.24
N SER A 75 -4.80 -3.50 -3.27
CA SER A 75 -6.26 -3.60 -3.25
C SER A 75 -6.85 -3.39 -1.85
N GLY A 76 -8.17 -3.50 -1.76
CA GLY A 76 -8.90 -3.36 -0.52
C GLY A 76 -8.83 -1.94 0.03
N ASN A 77 -8.44 -1.81 1.29
CA ASN A 77 -8.27 -0.53 1.96
C ASN A 77 -6.81 -0.18 2.22
N ALA A 78 -5.89 -0.73 1.41
CA ALA A 78 -4.45 -0.49 1.55
C ALA A 78 -4.10 0.97 1.28
N ARG A 79 -3.18 1.50 2.05
CA ARG A 79 -2.65 2.86 1.91
C ARG A 79 -1.14 2.79 1.79
N VAL A 80 -0.62 3.06 0.61
CA VAL A 80 0.80 2.99 0.30
C VAL A 80 1.32 4.39 0.03
N SER A 81 2.38 4.78 0.71
CA SER A 81 2.87 6.16 0.65
C SER A 81 4.38 6.25 0.90
N GLY A 82 4.88 7.47 1.11
CA GLY A 82 6.28 7.71 1.37
C GLY A 82 7.17 7.34 0.18
N ASN A 83 8.19 6.55 0.42
CA ASN A 83 9.10 6.04 -0.61
C ASN A 83 8.92 4.53 -0.86
N ALA A 84 7.68 4.05 -0.76
CA ALA A 84 7.37 2.64 -0.99
C ALA A 84 7.73 2.18 -2.39
N GLU A 85 8.21 0.95 -2.50
CA GLU A 85 8.40 0.24 -3.77
C GLU A 85 7.73 -1.13 -3.68
N VAL A 86 6.60 -1.28 -4.37
CA VAL A 86 5.80 -2.49 -4.35
C VAL A 86 5.82 -3.09 -5.77
N GLU A 87 6.59 -4.14 -5.94
CA GLU A 87 6.76 -4.86 -7.21
C GLU A 87 5.91 -6.13 -7.25
N ASN A 88 5.71 -6.76 -6.10
CA ASN A 88 4.95 -8.00 -5.94
C ASN A 88 3.95 -7.88 -4.80
N ASN A 89 2.99 -8.78 -4.75
CA ASN A 89 1.98 -8.77 -3.70
C ASN A 89 2.53 -9.01 -2.30
N ASN A 90 3.67 -9.64 -2.18
CA ASN A 90 4.32 -9.85 -0.87
C ASN A 90 5.21 -8.67 -0.43
N ASP A 91 5.28 -7.59 -1.20
CA ASP A 91 5.97 -6.37 -0.80
C ASP A 91 5.10 -5.45 0.06
N TYR A 92 3.85 -5.78 0.26
CA TYR A 92 2.96 -5.07 1.17
C TYR A 92 2.01 -6.03 1.87
N MET A 93 1.44 -5.58 2.98
CA MET A 93 0.43 -6.31 3.74
C MET A 93 -0.56 -5.31 4.32
N VAL A 94 -1.85 -5.58 4.19
CA VAL A 94 -2.90 -4.79 4.82
C VAL A 94 -3.72 -5.69 5.74
N VAL A 95 -3.95 -5.22 6.97
CA VAL A 95 -4.76 -5.93 7.97
C VAL A 95 -5.84 -4.98 8.47
N GLY A 96 -7.08 -5.43 8.46
CA GLY A 96 -8.22 -4.63 8.87
C GLY A 96 -8.83 -5.06 10.20
N GLY A 97 -9.69 -4.20 10.74
CA GLY A 97 -10.45 -4.49 11.93
C GLY A 97 -9.64 -4.60 13.22
N ALA A 98 -8.52 -3.90 13.33
CA ALA A 98 -7.67 -3.94 14.51
C ALA A 98 -7.73 -2.66 15.33
N GLY A 99 -7.42 -2.78 16.63
CA GLY A 99 -7.38 -1.67 17.56
C GLY A 99 -8.75 -1.19 18.00
N ARG A 100 -8.76 -0.13 18.78
CA ARG A 100 -9.96 0.43 19.40
C ARG A 100 -10.96 0.99 18.37
N TYR A 101 -10.46 1.40 17.19
CA TYR A 101 -11.27 2.06 16.16
C TYR A 101 -11.41 1.21 14.88
N ASP A 102 -11.12 -0.08 14.95
CA ASP A 102 -11.24 -1.02 13.83
C ASP A 102 -10.52 -0.55 12.56
N ARG A 103 -9.31 -0.02 12.71
CA ARG A 103 -8.55 0.58 11.62
C ARG A 103 -7.84 -0.45 10.75
N PHE A 104 -7.63 -0.08 9.49
CA PHE A 104 -6.74 -0.81 8.60
C PHE A 104 -5.30 -0.36 8.81
N THR A 105 -4.38 -1.33 8.87
CA THR A 105 -2.95 -1.11 9.00
C THR A 105 -2.28 -1.64 7.74
N THR A 106 -1.48 -0.80 7.09
CA THR A 106 -0.74 -1.17 5.87
C THR A 106 0.75 -1.15 6.18
N PHE A 107 1.41 -2.28 5.89
CA PHE A 107 2.87 -2.42 5.93
C PHE A 107 3.38 -2.49 4.50
N PHE A 108 4.46 -1.81 4.19
CA PHE A 108 5.01 -1.84 2.82
C PHE A 108 6.52 -1.70 2.81
N LYS A 109 7.12 -2.32 1.79
CA LYS A 109 8.54 -2.23 1.53
C LYS A 109 8.89 -0.89 0.89
N CYS A 110 9.97 -0.29 1.33
CA CYS A 110 10.47 0.97 0.81
C CYS A 110 11.73 0.78 -0.03
N ARG A 111 12.11 1.84 -0.75
CA ARG A 111 13.28 1.85 -1.64
C ARG A 111 14.58 1.48 -0.89
N ASP A 112 14.72 1.92 0.35
CA ASP A 112 15.86 1.61 1.22
C ASP A 112 15.75 0.24 1.89
N LYS A 113 14.77 -0.57 1.49
CA LYS A 113 14.42 -1.89 2.03
C LYS A 113 13.86 -1.87 3.46
N ALA A 114 13.65 -0.70 4.04
CA ALA A 114 12.92 -0.57 5.31
C ALA A 114 11.45 -0.91 5.11
N ILE A 115 10.81 -1.39 6.17
CA ILE A 115 9.36 -1.58 6.21
C ILE A 115 8.76 -0.38 6.92
N LYS A 116 7.82 0.30 6.27
CA LYS A 116 7.05 1.39 6.86
C LYS A 116 5.60 0.98 7.06
N VAL A 117 4.94 1.70 7.95
CA VAL A 117 3.59 1.37 8.41
C VAL A 117 2.72 2.61 8.35
N VAL A 118 1.51 2.45 7.83
CA VAL A 118 0.43 3.45 7.90
C VAL A 118 -0.71 2.84 8.70
N CYS A 119 -1.09 3.49 9.80
CA CYS A 119 -2.20 3.06 10.65
C CYS A 119 -2.90 4.29 11.22
N GLY A 120 -4.10 4.58 10.74
CA GLY A 120 -4.77 5.83 11.10
C GLY A 120 -3.94 7.04 10.69
N CYS A 121 -3.60 7.88 11.66
CA CYS A 121 -2.70 9.02 11.44
C CYS A 121 -1.22 8.69 11.67
N PHE A 122 -0.90 7.46 12.07
CA PHE A 122 0.49 7.02 12.24
C PHE A 122 1.14 6.73 10.90
N PHE A 123 2.34 7.24 10.72
CA PHE A 123 3.23 6.93 9.61
C PHE A 123 4.66 6.86 10.13
N GLY A 124 5.35 5.77 9.86
CA GLY A 124 6.74 5.60 10.31
C GLY A 124 7.29 4.22 9.96
N THR A 125 8.50 3.95 10.45
CA THR A 125 9.12 2.64 10.29
C THR A 125 8.43 1.61 11.19
N ILE A 126 8.66 0.32 10.89
CA ILE A 126 8.11 -0.76 11.72
C ILE A 126 8.67 -0.72 13.15
N ILE A 127 9.91 -0.24 13.33
CA ILE A 127 10.53 -0.07 14.65
C ILE A 127 9.78 1.01 15.43
N GLU A 128 9.51 2.15 14.80
CA GLU A 128 8.75 3.25 15.39
C GLU A 128 7.31 2.83 15.69
N PHE A 129 6.71 2.02 14.81
CA PHE A 129 5.37 1.46 15.00
C PHE A 129 5.30 0.59 16.25
N ARG A 130 6.26 -0.32 16.44
CA ARG A 130 6.32 -1.17 17.63
C ARG A 130 6.44 -0.35 18.91
N ALA A 131 7.30 0.67 18.89
CA ALA A 131 7.47 1.58 20.03
C ALA A 131 6.17 2.34 20.35
N LYS A 132 5.50 2.86 19.34
CA LYS A 132 4.25 3.58 19.49
C LYS A 132 3.12 2.69 20.00
N VAL A 133 3.05 1.45 19.55
CA VAL A 133 2.06 0.46 20.02
C VAL A 133 2.25 0.17 21.50
N LYS A 134 3.48 -0.05 21.96
CA LYS A 134 3.79 -0.31 23.36
C LYS A 134 3.45 0.88 24.25
N GLU A 135 3.75 2.09 23.77
CA GLU A 135 3.42 3.34 24.50
C GLU A 135 1.90 3.52 24.63
N THR A 136 1.15 3.28 23.56
CA THR A 136 -0.28 3.56 23.49
C THR A 136 -1.13 2.49 24.20
N HIS A 137 -0.78 1.23 24.07
CA HIS A 137 -1.64 0.12 24.50
C HIS A 137 -1.20 -0.60 25.79
N LYS A 138 0.01 -0.39 26.25
CA LYS A 138 0.52 -0.76 27.61
C LYS A 138 0.10 -2.16 28.08
N GLY A 139 0.35 -3.19 27.28
CA GLY A 139 0.15 -4.58 27.66
C GLY A 139 -1.27 -5.12 27.46
N ASN A 140 -2.19 -4.35 26.86
CA ASN A 140 -3.54 -4.83 26.59
C ASN A 140 -3.59 -5.72 25.33
N LYS A 141 -4.78 -6.21 24.99
CA LYS A 141 -5.01 -7.07 23.83
C LYS A 141 -4.53 -6.39 22.51
N HIS A 142 -4.76 -5.09 22.37
CA HIS A 142 -4.40 -4.36 21.14
C HIS A 142 -2.89 -4.32 20.91
N GLU A 143 -2.10 -4.21 21.98
CA GLU A 143 -0.65 -4.31 21.87
C GLU A 143 -0.23 -5.65 21.27
N ARG A 144 -0.77 -6.75 21.79
CA ARG A 144 -0.45 -8.10 21.29
C ARG A 144 -0.86 -8.27 19.83
N VAL A 145 -2.03 -7.78 19.44
CA VAL A 145 -2.51 -7.87 18.06
C VAL A 145 -1.59 -7.09 17.11
N TYR A 146 -1.28 -5.83 17.42
CA TYR A 146 -0.44 -5.01 16.55
C TYR A 146 1.00 -5.54 16.47
N LEU A 147 1.56 -6.04 17.57
CA LEU A 147 2.90 -6.62 17.53
C LEU A 147 2.94 -7.91 16.72
N ALA A 148 1.89 -8.73 16.79
CA ALA A 148 1.76 -9.93 15.95
C ALA A 148 1.66 -9.57 14.46
N MET A 149 0.94 -8.52 14.13
CA MET A 149 0.87 -7.99 12.76
C MET A 149 2.25 -7.54 12.26
N ALA A 150 2.99 -6.83 13.09
CA ALA A 150 4.34 -6.40 12.76
C ALA A 150 5.30 -7.59 12.56
N ASP A 151 5.20 -8.62 13.40
CA ASP A 151 5.99 -9.85 13.24
C ASP A 151 5.67 -10.54 11.91
N MET A 152 4.41 -10.65 11.56
CA MET A 152 3.96 -11.23 10.28
C MET A 152 4.45 -10.40 9.10
N ALA A 153 4.39 -9.09 9.20
CA ALA A 153 4.87 -8.19 8.14
C ALA A 153 6.39 -8.34 7.91
N GLU A 154 7.16 -8.46 8.97
CA GLU A 154 8.61 -8.69 8.85
C GLU A 154 8.93 -10.03 8.19
N LEU A 155 8.16 -11.06 8.50
CA LEU A 155 8.32 -12.38 7.85
C LEU A 155 7.97 -12.33 6.37
N GLN A 156 6.89 -11.64 6.00
CA GLN A 156 6.41 -11.61 4.63
C GLN A 156 7.19 -10.64 3.74
N ILE A 157 7.46 -9.43 4.24
CA ILE A 157 8.04 -8.33 3.47
C ILE A 157 9.56 -8.28 3.62
N GLY A 158 10.08 -8.76 4.74
CA GLY A 158 11.51 -8.75 5.02
C GLY A 158 12.32 -9.56 4.01
N ASN A 159 13.61 -9.26 3.93
CA ASN A 159 14.51 -9.99 3.05
C ASN A 159 14.78 -11.39 3.59
N ASP A 160 14.40 -12.42 2.84
CA ASP A 160 14.74 -13.81 3.13
C ASP A 160 16.21 -14.08 2.78
N GLU A 161 17.13 -13.49 3.53
CA GLU A 161 18.54 -13.92 3.44
C GLU A 161 18.85 -15.15 4.30
N VAL A 162 17.82 -15.80 4.86
CA VAL A 162 18.01 -16.86 5.86
C VAL A 162 17.54 -18.24 5.40
N GLU A 163 17.00 -18.38 4.19
CA GLU A 163 16.69 -19.72 3.66
C GLU A 163 17.69 -20.15 2.61
N LYS A 164 18.79 -20.72 3.08
CA LYS A 164 19.60 -21.63 2.29
C LYS A 164 19.83 -22.91 3.08
#